data_f5770cb567cf8be7ba37364a4e3f43d5
#
_entry.id   f5770cb567cf8be7ba37364a4e3f43d5
#
_cell.length_a   1.000
_cell.length_b   1.000
_cell.length_c   1.000
_cell.angle_alpha   90.00
_cell.angle_beta   90.00
_cell.angle_gamma   90.00
#
_symmetry.space_group_name_H-M   'P 1'
#
loop_
_entity.id
_entity.type
_entity.pdbx_description
1 polymer ?
#
loop_
_entity_poly.entity_id
_entity_poly.type
_entity_poly.pdbx_seq_one_letter_code
_entity_poly.pdbx_strand_id
1 'polypeptide(L)'
;MKRVAVSCALIVLTLSLGVFPIYTANEMKGIDKLKEEFSHTVLAEYGGITTCPYCPAASELLYRLYTSSEYRFYYITFVIDKNGVAKRRMVWGYLDRFVPTTYFDGGYMISLGSNETEYRNAIEKCGARDVHDINMEMTAKWEEGKIIINLCIENLEKRPYLGWLRVYVTEKESRWQDYNGNSFHFALIDFASNKPVFLFGNKNKNISIEWTPNMEGIESNNIMIIAAVSNIFPHLKKNPWDRPKPVTFLAFYVDQVTAAEPQ
;
A
#
# COMPACT_ATOMS: atom_id res chain seq x y z
N MET A 1 56.54 47.70 6.86
CA MET A 1 55.89 46.80 5.85
C MET A 1 55.58 45.47 6.52
N LYS A 2 54.32 45.28 6.93
CA LYS A 2 53.84 44.06 7.60
C LYS A 2 53.13 43.19 6.52
N ARG A 3 53.65 42.01 6.29
CA ARG A 3 52.98 41.00 5.41
C ARG A 3 51.92 40.28 6.22
N VAL A 4 50.67 40.37 5.76
CA VAL A 4 49.54 39.62 6.28
C VAL A 4 49.52 38.27 5.51
N ALA A 5 49.66 37.16 6.27
CA ALA A 5 49.49 35.81 5.73
C ALA A 5 48.01 35.46 5.72
N VAL A 6 47.44 35.20 4.53
CA VAL A 6 46.07 34.68 4.37
C VAL A 6 46.16 33.18 4.44
N SER A 7 45.61 32.60 5.50
CA SER A 7 45.47 31.17 5.65
C SER A 7 44.23 30.69 4.88
N CYS A 8 44.44 29.97 3.78
CA CYS A 8 43.37 29.28 3.06
C CYS A 8 43.01 27.99 3.79
N ALA A 9 41.88 27.99 4.49
CA ALA A 9 41.29 26.77 5.03
C ALA A 9 40.60 26.03 3.88
N LEU A 10 41.15 24.88 3.48
CA LEU A 10 40.48 23.92 2.57
C LEU A 10 39.34 23.25 3.33
N ILE A 11 38.11 23.62 3.01
CA ILE A 11 36.92 22.85 3.41
C ILE A 11 36.81 21.68 2.46
N VAL A 12 37.15 20.47 2.94
CA VAL A 12 36.89 19.25 2.23
C VAL A 12 35.40 18.91 2.41
N LEU A 13 34.62 19.22 1.38
CA LEU A 13 33.21 18.84 1.28
C LEU A 13 33.16 17.37 0.87
N THR A 14 32.96 16.43 1.82
CA THR A 14 32.65 15.04 1.52
C THR A 14 31.24 14.95 0.98
N LEU A 15 31.07 14.94 -0.34
CA LEU A 15 29.85 14.52 -1.01
C LEU A 15 29.67 13.02 -0.76
N SER A 16 28.72 12.64 0.11
CA SER A 16 28.16 11.31 0.12
C SER A 16 27.35 11.13 -1.18
N LEU A 17 27.95 10.46 -2.15
CA LEU A 17 27.25 10.02 -3.35
C LEU A 17 26.24 8.94 -2.98
N GLY A 18 25.00 9.36 -2.64
CA GLY A 18 23.85 8.49 -2.68
C GLY A 18 23.70 8.04 -4.13
N VAL A 19 23.74 6.72 -4.36
CA VAL A 19 23.45 6.15 -5.68
C VAL A 19 21.96 6.30 -5.94
N PHE A 20 21.56 7.47 -6.47
CA PHE A 20 20.21 7.61 -7.03
C PHE A 20 20.21 6.93 -8.40
N PRO A 21 19.21 6.10 -8.74
CA PRO A 21 19.08 5.56 -10.07
C PRO A 21 18.96 6.72 -11.07
N ILE A 22 19.93 6.82 -11.98
CA ILE A 22 19.94 7.83 -13.05
C ILE A 22 19.06 7.27 -14.17
N TYR A 23 17.81 7.70 -14.24
CA TYR A 23 16.92 7.39 -15.34
C TYR A 23 17.26 8.28 -16.56
N THR A 24 17.28 7.70 -17.75
CA THR A 24 17.40 8.47 -18.98
C THR A 24 16.11 9.27 -19.25
N ALA A 25 16.20 10.36 -20.03
CA ALA A 25 15.01 11.15 -20.39
C ALA A 25 13.91 10.34 -21.10
N ASN A 26 14.27 9.25 -21.79
CA ASN A 26 13.32 8.34 -22.44
C ASN A 26 12.66 7.40 -21.42
N GLU A 27 13.39 6.92 -20.43
CA GLU A 27 12.84 6.13 -19.32
C GLU A 27 11.90 6.96 -18.45
N MET A 28 12.26 8.21 -18.13
CA MET A 28 11.37 9.12 -17.41
C MET A 28 10.05 9.37 -18.17
N LYS A 29 10.10 9.60 -19.49
CA LYS A 29 8.88 9.74 -20.31
C LYS A 29 8.05 8.45 -20.34
N GLY A 30 8.69 7.29 -20.32
CA GLY A 30 8.01 5.98 -20.23
C GLY A 30 7.29 5.80 -18.90
N ILE A 31 7.93 6.17 -17.79
CA ILE A 31 7.36 6.11 -16.43
C ILE A 31 6.17 7.06 -16.30
N ASP A 32 6.29 8.30 -16.74
CA ASP A 32 5.20 9.28 -16.71
C ASP A 32 4.02 8.79 -17.54
N LYS A 33 4.26 8.24 -18.73
CA LYS A 33 3.22 7.66 -19.58
C LYS A 33 2.50 6.50 -18.91
N LEU A 34 3.21 5.57 -18.25
CA LEU A 34 2.59 4.46 -17.51
C LEU A 34 1.68 4.95 -16.38
N LYS A 35 2.10 6.03 -15.67
CA LYS A 35 1.28 6.63 -14.62
C LYS A 35 0.02 7.29 -15.16
N GLU A 36 0.09 7.92 -16.34
CA GLU A 36 -1.05 8.54 -17.02
C GLU A 36 -2.04 7.49 -17.56
N GLU A 37 -1.56 6.31 -17.93
CA GLU A 37 -2.40 5.22 -18.45
C GLU A 37 -3.17 4.45 -17.36
N PHE A 38 -2.82 4.65 -16.06
CA PHE A 38 -3.52 3.98 -14.95
C PHE A 38 -4.88 4.64 -14.69
N SER A 39 -5.95 3.83 -14.77
CA SER A 39 -7.32 4.26 -14.46
C SER A 39 -7.50 4.65 -12.99
N HIS A 40 -6.75 4.03 -12.09
CA HIS A 40 -6.81 4.25 -10.64
C HIS A 40 -5.47 3.94 -9.98
N THR A 41 -5.36 4.20 -8.67
CA THR A 41 -4.23 3.79 -7.86
C THR A 41 -4.42 2.34 -7.41
N VAL A 42 -3.46 1.47 -7.72
CA VAL A 42 -3.53 0.04 -7.41
C VAL A 42 -3.25 -0.21 -5.92
N LEU A 43 -3.94 -1.19 -5.33
CA LEU A 43 -3.67 -1.70 -3.98
C LEU A 43 -3.03 -3.07 -4.05
N ALA A 44 -1.91 -3.28 -3.37
CA ALA A 44 -1.34 -4.60 -3.12
C ALA A 44 -1.48 -4.99 -1.65
N GLU A 45 -2.04 -6.16 -1.36
CA GLU A 45 -2.17 -6.72 -0.02
C GLU A 45 -1.25 -7.95 0.07
N TYR A 46 -0.12 -7.80 0.73
CA TYR A 46 0.93 -8.83 0.84
C TYR A 46 0.81 -9.58 2.17
N GLY A 47 0.74 -10.91 2.11
CA GLY A 47 0.79 -11.79 3.28
C GLY A 47 2.18 -12.35 3.53
N GLY A 48 2.71 -12.12 4.74
CA GLY A 48 3.98 -12.64 5.20
C GLY A 48 3.95 -13.11 6.67
N ILE A 49 4.98 -13.84 7.09
CA ILE A 49 5.23 -14.20 8.49
C ILE A 49 6.71 -14.03 8.82
N THR A 50 7.02 -13.80 10.09
CA THR A 50 8.40 -13.53 10.55
C THR A 50 9.35 -14.71 10.40
N THR A 51 8.83 -15.92 10.34
CA THR A 51 9.63 -17.17 10.26
C THR A 51 9.73 -17.76 8.84
N CYS A 52 9.23 -17.07 7.83
CA CYS A 52 9.23 -17.54 6.45
C CYS A 52 10.52 -17.16 5.71
N PRO A 53 11.37 -18.10 5.28
CA PRO A 53 12.63 -17.79 4.61
C PRO A 53 12.47 -17.19 3.20
N TYR A 54 11.29 -17.32 2.59
CA TYR A 54 11.00 -16.77 1.25
C TYR A 54 10.31 -15.40 1.29
N CYS A 55 9.80 -14.99 2.46
CA CYS A 55 9.07 -13.73 2.63
C CYS A 55 9.93 -12.48 2.47
N PRO A 56 11.22 -12.44 2.90
CA PRO A 56 12.06 -11.26 2.75
C PRO A 56 12.18 -10.79 1.29
N ALA A 57 12.37 -11.71 0.35
CA ALA A 57 12.52 -11.38 -1.06
C ALA A 57 11.24 -10.72 -1.66
N ALA A 58 10.05 -11.16 -1.25
CA ALA A 58 8.79 -10.57 -1.69
C ALA A 58 8.54 -9.20 -1.04
N SER A 59 8.87 -9.04 0.25
CA SER A 59 8.78 -7.78 0.98
C SER A 59 9.70 -6.72 0.37
N GLU A 60 10.96 -7.06 0.12
CA GLU A 60 11.95 -6.18 -0.49
C GLU A 60 11.55 -5.78 -1.93
N LEU A 61 11.03 -6.72 -2.71
CA LEU A 61 10.54 -6.43 -4.06
C LEU A 61 9.41 -5.40 -4.05
N LEU A 62 8.41 -5.55 -3.18
CA LEU A 62 7.31 -4.58 -3.05
C LEU A 62 7.82 -3.20 -2.62
N TYR A 63 8.72 -3.16 -1.64
CA TYR A 63 9.29 -1.89 -1.17
C TYR A 63 10.10 -1.19 -2.27
N ARG A 64 10.91 -1.93 -3.01
CA ARG A 64 11.68 -1.39 -4.13
C ARG A 64 10.77 -0.88 -5.26
N LEU A 65 9.72 -1.61 -5.65
CA LEU A 65 8.76 -1.16 -6.64
C LEU A 65 8.00 0.09 -6.20
N TYR A 66 7.66 0.19 -4.91
CA TYR A 66 7.00 1.36 -4.33
C TYR A 66 7.93 2.59 -4.33
N THR A 67 9.16 2.44 -3.85
CA THR A 67 10.13 3.54 -3.76
C THR A 67 10.67 4.00 -5.10
N SER A 68 10.65 3.14 -6.13
CA SER A 68 11.02 3.52 -7.49
C SER A 68 10.08 4.57 -8.09
N SER A 69 8.86 4.69 -7.56
CA SER A 69 7.82 5.57 -8.08
C SER A 69 7.47 5.36 -9.56
N GLU A 70 7.77 4.18 -10.12
CA GLU A 70 7.43 3.82 -11.50
C GLU A 70 5.92 3.65 -11.69
N TYR A 71 5.21 3.21 -10.62
CA TYR A 71 3.80 2.88 -10.67
C TYR A 71 2.99 3.68 -9.66
N ARG A 72 1.72 3.90 -9.95
CA ARG A 72 0.74 4.45 -9.00
C ARG A 72 0.15 3.30 -8.18
N PHE A 73 0.80 2.93 -7.07
CA PHE A 73 0.27 1.90 -6.18
C PHE A 73 0.67 2.15 -4.73
N TYR A 74 -0.13 1.61 -3.83
CA TYR A 74 0.20 1.43 -2.41
C TYR A 74 0.17 -0.05 -2.08
N TYR A 75 0.91 -0.43 -1.04
CA TYR A 75 0.83 -1.79 -0.54
C TYR A 75 0.75 -1.84 0.97
N ILE A 76 0.21 -2.96 1.47
CA ILE A 76 0.02 -3.24 2.89
C ILE A 76 0.60 -4.61 3.17
N THR A 77 1.45 -4.71 4.18
CA THR A 77 2.00 -5.98 4.66
C THR A 77 1.16 -6.52 5.79
N PHE A 78 0.62 -7.70 5.63
CA PHE A 78 -0.07 -8.46 6.67
C PHE A 78 0.90 -9.45 7.31
N VAL A 79 1.44 -9.10 8.50
CA VAL A 79 2.31 -9.97 9.28
C VAL A 79 1.43 -10.93 10.07
N ILE A 80 1.10 -12.09 9.46
CA ILE A 80 -0.01 -12.98 9.85
C ILE A 80 0.23 -13.65 11.21
N ASP A 81 1.48 -13.94 11.55
CA ASP A 81 1.85 -14.58 12.81
C ASP A 81 1.97 -13.61 13.99
N LYS A 82 1.97 -12.30 13.74
CA LYS A 82 2.09 -11.25 14.76
C LYS A 82 0.82 -10.47 14.99
N ASN A 83 0.00 -10.29 13.96
CA ASN A 83 -1.19 -9.45 14.04
C ASN A 83 -2.47 -10.24 13.74
N GLY A 84 -3.37 -10.34 14.72
CA GLY A 84 -4.64 -11.04 14.60
C GLY A 84 -5.61 -10.41 13.59
N VAL A 85 -5.52 -9.07 13.37
CA VAL A 85 -6.31 -8.35 12.36
C VAL A 85 -5.82 -8.71 10.97
N ALA A 86 -4.49 -8.69 10.77
CA ALA A 86 -3.85 -9.12 9.54
C ALA A 86 -4.17 -10.59 9.20
N LYS A 87 -4.10 -11.47 10.21
CA LYS A 87 -4.46 -12.89 10.07
C LYS A 87 -5.91 -13.06 9.61
N ARG A 88 -6.85 -12.33 10.21
CA ARG A 88 -8.26 -12.40 9.79
C ARG A 88 -8.44 -11.96 8.35
N ARG A 89 -7.79 -10.89 7.91
CA ARG A 89 -7.89 -10.41 6.52
C ARG A 89 -7.39 -11.45 5.53
N MET A 90 -6.23 -12.06 5.77
CA MET A 90 -5.65 -13.06 4.86
C MET A 90 -6.39 -14.40 4.95
N VAL A 91 -6.57 -14.95 6.15
CA VAL A 91 -7.11 -16.30 6.34
C VAL A 91 -8.62 -16.39 6.07
N TRP A 92 -9.38 -15.35 6.41
CA TRP A 92 -10.83 -15.35 6.22
C TRP A 92 -11.27 -14.55 4.98
N GLY A 93 -10.53 -13.52 4.60
CA GLY A 93 -10.85 -12.71 3.43
C GLY A 93 -10.44 -13.39 2.12
N TYR A 94 -9.23 -13.90 2.05
CA TYR A 94 -8.69 -14.57 0.85
C TYR A 94 -8.68 -16.09 0.96
N LEU A 95 -9.10 -16.66 2.11
CA LEU A 95 -9.03 -18.08 2.43
C LEU A 95 -7.62 -18.65 2.22
N ASP A 96 -6.59 -17.80 2.48
CA ASP A 96 -5.20 -18.14 2.25
C ASP A 96 -4.40 -18.21 3.57
N ARG A 97 -3.57 -19.25 3.67
CA ARG A 97 -2.64 -19.48 4.78
C ARG A 97 -1.20 -19.61 4.31
N PHE A 98 -0.97 -19.51 3.00
CA PHE A 98 0.34 -19.64 2.41
C PHE A 98 1.01 -18.28 2.26
N VAL A 99 2.33 -18.26 2.40
CA VAL A 99 3.15 -17.07 2.30
C VAL A 99 4.45 -17.41 1.56
N PRO A 100 5.02 -16.46 0.82
CA PRO A 100 4.50 -15.15 0.51
C PRO A 100 3.44 -15.18 -0.60
N THR A 101 2.33 -14.46 -0.41
CA THR A 101 1.29 -14.25 -1.41
C THR A 101 0.91 -12.79 -1.45
N THR A 102 0.78 -12.21 -2.65
CA THR A 102 0.35 -10.83 -2.84
C THR A 102 -0.93 -10.78 -3.67
N TYR A 103 -1.95 -10.12 -3.14
CA TYR A 103 -3.24 -9.88 -3.77
C TYR A 103 -3.30 -8.44 -4.25
N PHE A 104 -3.34 -8.24 -5.56
CA PHE A 104 -3.48 -6.92 -6.18
C PHE A 104 -4.94 -6.63 -6.45
N ASP A 105 -5.38 -5.40 -6.14
CA ASP A 105 -6.76 -4.93 -6.27
C ASP A 105 -7.80 -5.89 -5.72
N GLY A 106 -7.60 -6.29 -4.45
CA GLY A 106 -8.56 -7.16 -3.76
C GLY A 106 -8.66 -8.57 -4.35
N GLY A 107 -7.63 -9.01 -5.08
CA GLY A 107 -7.54 -10.32 -5.71
C GLY A 107 -7.88 -10.35 -7.19
N TYR A 108 -7.90 -9.21 -7.89
CA TYR A 108 -7.98 -9.17 -9.35
C TYR A 108 -6.80 -9.91 -9.98
N MET A 109 -5.58 -9.59 -9.53
CA MET A 109 -4.35 -10.34 -9.81
C MET A 109 -3.79 -10.91 -8.50
N ILE A 110 -3.09 -12.05 -8.59
CA ILE A 110 -2.48 -12.72 -7.44
C ILE A 110 -1.11 -13.22 -7.87
N SER A 111 -0.09 -12.92 -7.07
CA SER A 111 1.28 -13.40 -7.30
C SER A 111 1.78 -14.19 -6.09
N LEU A 112 2.46 -15.31 -6.36
CA LEU A 112 3.11 -16.15 -5.37
C LEU A 112 4.62 -15.92 -5.38
N GLY A 113 5.24 -15.93 -4.21
CA GLY A 113 6.68 -15.74 -4.11
C GLY A 113 7.12 -14.32 -4.42
N SER A 114 8.26 -14.15 -5.11
CA SER A 114 8.95 -12.87 -5.34
C SER A 114 9.39 -12.67 -6.79
N ASN A 115 8.60 -13.14 -7.76
CA ASN A 115 8.92 -12.94 -9.18
C ASN A 115 8.59 -11.51 -9.60
N GLU A 116 9.60 -10.70 -9.87
CA GLU A 116 9.44 -9.28 -10.24
C GLU A 116 8.60 -9.08 -11.50
N THR A 117 8.78 -9.91 -12.52
CA THR A 117 8.01 -9.80 -13.77
C THR A 117 6.50 -10.03 -13.52
N GLU A 118 6.16 -10.96 -12.62
CA GLU A 118 4.76 -11.20 -12.24
C GLU A 118 4.18 -10.03 -11.46
N TYR A 119 4.95 -9.42 -10.55
CA TYR A 119 4.51 -8.25 -9.77
C TYR A 119 4.27 -7.04 -10.68
N ARG A 120 5.23 -6.72 -11.56
CA ARG A 120 5.08 -5.63 -12.54
C ARG A 120 3.85 -5.84 -13.43
N ASN A 121 3.71 -7.02 -14.02
CA ASN A 121 2.55 -7.38 -14.84
C ASN A 121 1.23 -7.31 -14.06
N ALA A 122 1.23 -7.69 -12.77
CA ALA A 122 0.04 -7.59 -11.92
C ALA A 122 -0.35 -6.13 -11.66
N ILE A 123 0.61 -5.27 -11.33
CA ILE A 123 0.38 -3.83 -11.11
C ILE A 123 -0.14 -3.17 -12.41
N GLU A 124 0.50 -3.42 -13.54
CA GLU A 124 0.12 -2.87 -14.85
C GLU A 124 -1.29 -3.31 -15.27
N LYS A 125 -1.62 -4.60 -15.15
CA LYS A 125 -2.95 -5.12 -15.47
C LYS A 125 -4.03 -4.58 -14.54
N CYS A 126 -3.73 -4.40 -13.26
CA CYS A 126 -4.64 -3.75 -12.32
C CYS A 126 -4.84 -2.29 -12.70
N GLY A 127 -3.77 -1.52 -12.92
CA GLY A 127 -3.84 -0.11 -13.27
C GLY A 127 -4.57 0.18 -14.58
N ALA A 128 -4.50 -0.74 -15.55
CA ALA A 128 -5.21 -0.65 -16.82
C ALA A 128 -6.66 -1.16 -16.77
N ARG A 129 -7.13 -1.62 -15.61
CA ARG A 129 -8.49 -2.16 -15.43
C ARG A 129 -9.52 -1.03 -15.51
N ASP A 130 -10.66 -1.31 -16.16
CA ASP A 130 -11.82 -0.45 -16.08
C ASP A 130 -12.42 -0.51 -14.65
N VAL A 131 -12.63 0.65 -14.05
CA VAL A 131 -13.10 0.83 -12.66
C VAL A 131 -14.22 1.85 -12.61
N HIS A 132 -14.96 1.89 -11.50
CA HIS A 132 -15.87 2.98 -11.21
C HIS A 132 -15.08 4.29 -11.05
N ASP A 133 -15.63 5.36 -11.64
CA ASP A 133 -15.00 6.69 -11.58
C ASP A 133 -15.24 7.33 -10.20
N ILE A 134 -14.36 6.99 -9.28
CA ILE A 134 -14.35 7.42 -7.88
C ILE A 134 -13.09 8.23 -7.62
N ASN A 135 -13.26 9.45 -7.11
CA ASN A 135 -12.16 10.24 -6.57
C ASN A 135 -12.10 10.13 -5.05
N MET A 136 -10.90 10.10 -4.48
CA MET A 136 -10.68 10.04 -3.04
C MET A 136 -9.58 10.98 -2.61
N GLU A 137 -9.89 11.83 -1.64
CA GLU A 137 -8.92 12.69 -0.97
C GLU A 137 -8.94 12.44 0.53
N MET A 138 -7.77 12.41 1.17
CA MET A 138 -7.65 12.12 2.58
C MET A 138 -6.63 13.03 3.26
N THR A 139 -6.94 13.45 4.47
CA THR A 139 -5.99 14.05 5.40
C THR A 139 -6.00 13.27 6.71
N ALA A 140 -4.86 13.22 7.36
CA ALA A 140 -4.72 12.61 8.69
C ALA A 140 -3.98 13.59 9.61
N LYS A 141 -4.40 13.64 10.88
CA LYS A 141 -3.79 14.50 11.89
C LYS A 141 -3.64 13.75 13.20
N TRP A 142 -2.48 13.89 13.83
CA TRP A 142 -2.25 13.35 15.17
C TRP A 142 -2.66 14.39 16.21
N GLU A 143 -3.67 14.08 17.01
CA GLU A 143 -4.18 14.95 18.06
C GLU A 143 -4.41 14.15 19.35
N GLU A 144 -3.85 14.61 20.48
CA GLU A 144 -4.10 14.03 21.81
C GLU A 144 -3.99 12.51 21.90
N GLY A 145 -2.99 11.93 21.18
CA GLY A 145 -2.78 10.47 21.18
C GLY A 145 -3.71 9.68 20.26
N LYS A 146 -4.45 10.36 19.38
CA LYS A 146 -5.36 9.77 18.39
C LYS A 146 -5.02 10.25 16.99
N ILE A 147 -5.48 9.54 15.98
CA ILE A 147 -5.44 9.99 14.59
C ILE A 147 -6.86 10.38 14.16
N ILE A 148 -7.00 11.62 13.74
CA ILE A 148 -8.22 12.14 13.11
C ILE A 148 -8.03 12.03 11.60
N ILE A 149 -8.84 11.22 10.95
CA ILE A 149 -8.78 10.94 9.51
C ILE A 149 -10.01 11.57 8.86
N ASN A 150 -9.80 12.52 7.95
CA ASN A 150 -10.88 13.10 7.16
C ASN A 150 -10.73 12.62 5.72
N LEU A 151 -11.78 11.97 5.22
CA LEU A 151 -11.84 11.36 3.91
C LEU A 151 -13.00 11.97 3.13
N CYS A 152 -12.72 12.49 1.95
CA CYS A 152 -13.72 12.87 0.94
C CYS A 152 -13.72 11.81 -0.15
N ILE A 153 -14.88 11.22 -0.41
CA ILE A 153 -15.08 10.25 -1.49
C ILE A 153 -16.11 10.83 -2.44
N GLU A 154 -15.76 10.99 -3.70
CA GLU A 154 -16.63 11.54 -4.73
C GLU A 154 -16.94 10.46 -5.77
N ASN A 155 -18.22 10.27 -6.06
CA ASN A 155 -18.69 9.45 -7.15
C ASN A 155 -18.94 10.35 -8.37
N LEU A 156 -18.09 10.23 -9.39
CA LEU A 156 -18.15 11.02 -10.62
C LEU A 156 -19.15 10.43 -11.63
N GLU A 157 -19.68 9.24 -11.39
CA GLU A 157 -20.72 8.63 -12.21
C GLU A 157 -22.10 9.16 -11.85
N LYS A 158 -23.04 9.12 -12.82
CA LYS A 158 -24.45 9.46 -12.58
C LYS A 158 -25.20 8.44 -11.74
N ARG A 159 -24.74 7.18 -11.74
CA ARG A 159 -25.37 6.09 -11.01
C ARG A 159 -24.86 6.05 -9.56
N PRO A 160 -25.69 5.63 -8.60
CA PRO A 160 -25.20 5.38 -7.25
C PRO A 160 -24.15 4.27 -7.25
N TYR A 161 -23.18 4.41 -6.34
CA TYR A 161 -22.14 3.41 -6.10
C TYR A 161 -22.31 2.80 -4.69
N LEU A 162 -22.24 1.48 -4.61
CA LEU A 162 -22.22 0.75 -3.36
C LEU A 162 -20.90 -0.02 -3.28
N GLY A 163 -20.10 0.32 -2.29
CA GLY A 163 -18.76 -0.24 -2.11
C GLY A 163 -18.46 -0.66 -0.68
N TRP A 164 -17.25 -1.11 -0.48
CA TRP A 164 -16.68 -1.44 0.81
C TRP A 164 -15.47 -0.55 1.08
N LEU A 165 -15.56 0.30 2.10
CA LEU A 165 -14.47 1.17 2.52
C LEU A 165 -13.62 0.48 3.57
N ARG A 166 -12.30 0.37 3.30
CA ARG A 166 -11.28 -0.01 4.28
C ARG A 166 -10.32 1.14 4.46
N VAL A 167 -10.05 1.48 5.70
CA VAL A 167 -9.03 2.45 6.10
C VAL A 167 -8.04 1.72 6.98
N TYR A 168 -6.87 1.49 6.43
CA TYR A 168 -5.77 0.74 7.05
C TYR A 168 -4.86 1.71 7.79
N VAL A 169 -4.50 1.37 9.02
CA VAL A 169 -3.43 2.03 9.77
C VAL A 169 -2.20 1.14 9.69
N THR A 170 -1.12 1.66 9.12
CA THR A 170 0.11 0.90 8.88
C THR A 170 1.33 1.58 9.47
N GLU A 171 2.31 0.81 9.95
CA GLU A 171 3.65 1.31 10.25
C GLU A 171 4.49 1.33 8.97
N LYS A 172 5.10 2.48 8.65
CA LYS A 172 6.00 2.62 7.49
C LYS A 172 7.21 1.70 7.61
N GLU A 173 7.82 1.69 8.78
CA GLU A 173 8.84 0.74 9.20
C GLU A 173 8.28 -0.07 10.37
N SER A 174 8.04 -1.34 10.14
CA SER A 174 7.34 -2.21 11.08
C SER A 174 8.16 -2.52 12.32
N ARG A 175 7.49 -2.63 13.47
CA ARG A 175 8.02 -3.22 14.70
C ARG A 175 8.36 -4.71 14.58
N TRP A 176 7.82 -5.38 13.56
CA TRP A 176 8.07 -6.79 13.29
C TRP A 176 9.11 -6.96 12.19
N GLN A 177 10.04 -7.86 12.41
CA GLN A 177 11.12 -8.19 11.50
C GLN A 177 10.79 -9.45 10.69
N ASP A 178 11.33 -9.51 9.48
CA ASP A 178 11.29 -10.68 8.63
C ASP A 178 12.31 -11.76 9.09
N TYR A 179 12.41 -12.85 8.33
CA TYR A 179 13.33 -13.94 8.61
C TYR A 179 14.81 -13.52 8.65
N ASN A 180 15.18 -12.47 7.89
CA ASN A 180 16.55 -11.96 7.82
C ASN A 180 16.84 -10.86 8.88
N GLY A 181 15.84 -10.49 9.69
CA GLY A 181 15.97 -9.44 10.71
C GLY A 181 15.73 -8.03 10.17
N ASN A 182 15.24 -7.86 8.94
CA ASN A 182 14.84 -6.56 8.39
C ASN A 182 13.39 -6.26 8.77
N SER A 183 13.08 -4.99 9.03
CA SER A 183 11.70 -4.58 9.28
C SER A 183 10.84 -4.79 8.03
N PHE A 184 9.62 -5.28 8.21
CA PHE A 184 8.61 -5.18 7.15
C PHE A 184 8.24 -3.71 6.94
N HIS A 185 7.80 -3.36 5.74
CA HIS A 185 7.31 -2.01 5.44
C HIS A 185 5.80 -2.02 5.28
N PHE A 186 5.17 -0.91 5.68
CA PHE A 186 3.70 -0.70 5.62
C PHE A 186 2.90 -1.84 6.27
N ALA A 187 3.39 -2.32 7.43
CA ALA A 187 2.75 -3.40 8.15
C ALA A 187 1.45 -2.93 8.79
N LEU A 188 0.36 -3.67 8.53
CA LEU A 188 -0.95 -3.38 9.11
C LEU A 188 -0.88 -3.45 10.64
N ILE A 189 -1.34 -2.37 11.29
CA ILE A 189 -1.59 -2.33 12.73
C ILE A 189 -3.06 -2.65 12.97
N ASP A 190 -3.98 -1.90 12.35
CA ASP A 190 -5.41 -2.06 12.52
C ASP A 190 -6.20 -1.47 11.34
N PHE A 191 -7.52 -1.65 11.37
CA PHE A 191 -8.45 -0.92 10.52
C PHE A 191 -9.08 0.23 11.30
N ALA A 192 -8.86 1.47 10.87
CA ALA A 192 -9.64 2.60 11.36
C ALA A 192 -11.09 2.54 10.86
N SER A 193 -11.32 1.93 9.69
CA SER A 193 -12.66 1.62 9.17
C SER A 193 -12.63 0.37 8.30
N ASN A 194 -13.68 -0.44 8.39
CA ASN A 194 -13.90 -1.62 7.55
C ASN A 194 -15.42 -1.87 7.44
N LYS A 195 -16.09 -1.12 6.57
CA LYS A 195 -17.56 -1.08 6.46
C LYS A 195 -18.06 -0.77 5.06
N PRO A 196 -19.31 -1.09 4.72
CA PRO A 196 -19.91 -0.66 3.46
C PRO A 196 -20.02 0.87 3.39
N VAL A 197 -19.92 1.39 2.17
CA VAL A 197 -20.13 2.80 1.84
C VAL A 197 -21.10 2.91 0.68
N PHE A 198 -22.07 3.84 0.80
CA PHE A 198 -22.98 4.20 -0.26
C PHE A 198 -22.72 5.65 -0.69
N LEU A 199 -22.58 5.85 -2.01
CA LEU A 199 -22.37 7.16 -2.64
C LEU A 199 -23.47 7.42 -3.66
N PHE A 200 -24.11 8.59 -3.57
CA PHE A 200 -25.03 9.03 -4.63
C PHE A 200 -24.26 9.42 -5.88
N GLY A 201 -24.88 9.29 -7.04
CA GLY A 201 -24.27 9.72 -8.30
C GLY A 201 -23.99 11.22 -8.34
N ASN A 202 -22.83 11.62 -8.90
CA ASN A 202 -22.34 13.00 -8.97
C ASN A 202 -22.34 13.71 -7.60
N LYS A 203 -22.02 13.00 -6.53
CA LYS A 203 -21.97 13.54 -5.17
C LYS A 203 -20.71 13.08 -4.44
N ASN A 204 -20.25 13.94 -3.56
CA ASN A 204 -19.22 13.61 -2.57
C ASN A 204 -19.84 13.18 -1.25
N LYS A 205 -19.05 12.47 -0.46
CA LYS A 205 -19.33 12.07 0.91
C LYS A 205 -18.09 12.32 1.77
N ASN A 206 -18.25 13.18 2.77
CA ASN A 206 -17.23 13.42 3.76
C ASN A 206 -17.41 12.47 4.93
N ILE A 207 -16.33 11.83 5.35
CA ILE A 207 -16.28 10.87 6.45
C ILE A 207 -15.14 11.28 7.37
N SER A 208 -15.45 11.52 8.64
CA SER A 208 -14.43 11.70 9.68
C SER A 208 -14.36 10.44 10.53
N ILE A 209 -13.14 9.96 10.78
CA ILE A 209 -12.84 8.75 11.53
C ILE A 209 -11.84 9.13 12.61
N GLU A 210 -12.11 8.77 13.84
CA GLU A 210 -11.16 8.83 14.94
C GLU A 210 -10.61 7.42 15.18
N TRP A 211 -9.28 7.29 15.17
CA TRP A 211 -8.63 6.04 15.51
C TRP A 211 -7.70 6.26 16.70
N THR A 212 -7.87 5.44 17.73
CA THR A 212 -7.03 5.45 18.94
C THR A 212 -6.14 4.21 18.90
N PRO A 213 -4.81 4.37 19.08
CA PRO A 213 -3.90 3.24 19.19
C PRO A 213 -4.33 2.25 20.26
N ASN A 214 -4.38 0.97 19.90
CA ASN A 214 -4.71 -0.14 20.80
C ASN A 214 -3.47 -0.93 21.25
N MET A 215 -2.28 -0.44 20.91
CA MET A 215 -0.99 -1.00 21.30
C MET A 215 0.01 0.11 21.58
N GLU A 216 1.00 -0.19 22.42
CA GLU A 216 2.05 0.75 22.80
C GLU A 216 3.08 0.97 21.68
N GLY A 217 3.81 2.08 21.76
CA GLY A 217 4.93 2.38 20.86
C GLY A 217 4.50 2.77 19.44
N ILE A 218 3.29 3.31 19.26
CA ILE A 218 2.86 3.91 18.00
C ILE A 218 3.40 5.34 17.93
N GLU A 219 4.18 5.63 16.90
CA GLU A 219 4.77 6.94 16.64
C GLU A 219 4.12 7.56 15.39
N SER A 220 3.65 8.81 15.51
CA SER A 220 2.92 9.49 14.42
C SER A 220 3.73 9.60 13.13
N ASN A 221 5.03 9.84 13.24
CA ASN A 221 5.96 9.96 12.12
C ASN A 221 6.23 8.63 11.40
N ASN A 222 5.90 7.49 12.03
CA ASN A 222 6.04 6.15 11.46
C ASN A 222 4.71 5.57 10.94
N ILE A 223 3.62 6.35 10.95
CA ILE A 223 2.30 5.88 10.48
C ILE A 223 2.03 6.38 9.06
N MET A 224 1.46 5.49 8.26
CA MET A 224 0.77 5.82 7.02
C MET A 224 -0.65 5.26 7.08
N ILE A 225 -1.63 6.11 6.76
CA ILE A 225 -3.03 5.72 6.59
C ILE A 225 -3.25 5.47 5.11
N ILE A 226 -3.81 4.30 4.78
CA ILE A 226 -4.18 3.94 3.41
C ILE A 226 -5.68 3.68 3.40
N ALA A 227 -6.42 4.36 2.53
CA ALA A 227 -7.85 4.16 2.36
C ALA A 227 -8.13 3.59 0.97
N ALA A 228 -8.93 2.53 0.93
CA ALA A 228 -9.34 1.89 -0.31
C ALA A 228 -10.85 1.68 -0.34
N VAL A 229 -11.44 1.92 -1.48
CA VAL A 229 -12.83 1.58 -1.78
C VAL A 229 -12.87 0.46 -2.81
N SER A 230 -13.63 -0.60 -2.51
CA SER A 230 -13.81 -1.75 -3.38
C SER A 230 -15.26 -1.87 -3.79
N ASN A 231 -15.52 -2.37 -5.00
CA ASN A 231 -16.87 -2.73 -5.41
C ASN A 231 -17.46 -3.79 -4.45
N ILE A 232 -18.75 -3.66 -4.11
CA ILE A 232 -19.41 -4.64 -3.23
C ILE A 232 -19.77 -5.96 -3.92
N PHE A 233 -19.81 -5.95 -5.26
CA PHE A 233 -20.12 -7.16 -6.01
C PHE A 233 -18.91 -8.09 -6.07
N PRO A 234 -19.02 -9.31 -5.52
CA PRO A 234 -17.90 -10.23 -5.45
C PRO A 234 -17.64 -10.94 -6.77
N HIS A 235 -16.38 -11.28 -6.98
CA HIS A 235 -15.92 -12.13 -8.06
C HIS A 235 -15.39 -13.45 -7.48
N LEU A 236 -15.78 -14.58 -8.05
CA LEU A 236 -15.22 -15.88 -7.66
C LEU A 236 -13.81 -16.03 -8.23
N LYS A 237 -12.83 -16.14 -7.34
CA LYS A 237 -11.42 -16.36 -7.69
C LYS A 237 -10.91 -17.63 -7.04
N LYS A 238 -10.04 -18.34 -7.75
CA LYS A 238 -9.32 -19.49 -7.21
C LYS A 238 -7.99 -19.04 -6.63
N ASN A 239 -7.69 -19.54 -5.45
CA ASN A 239 -6.36 -19.37 -4.88
C ASN A 239 -5.35 -20.13 -5.77
N PRO A 240 -4.25 -19.49 -6.22
CA PRO A 240 -3.32 -20.09 -7.19
C PRO A 240 -2.39 -21.15 -6.59
N TRP A 241 -2.39 -21.35 -5.27
CA TRP A 241 -1.57 -22.39 -4.66
C TRP A 241 -1.92 -23.77 -5.20
N ASP A 242 -0.89 -24.50 -5.64
CA ASP A 242 -1.00 -25.87 -6.09
C ASP A 242 -1.44 -26.77 -4.92
N ARG A 243 -2.71 -27.19 -4.94
CA ARG A 243 -3.36 -28.02 -3.95
C ARG A 243 -4.21 -29.05 -4.65
N PRO A 244 -4.44 -30.22 -4.01
CA PRO A 244 -5.36 -31.21 -4.53
C PRO A 244 -6.77 -30.67 -4.78
N LYS A 245 -7.18 -29.63 -4.04
CA LYS A 245 -8.45 -28.92 -4.21
C LYS A 245 -8.20 -27.41 -4.08
N PRO A 246 -8.19 -26.64 -5.18
CA PRO A 246 -8.06 -25.19 -5.12
C PRO A 246 -9.20 -24.59 -4.29
N VAL A 247 -8.87 -23.69 -3.39
CA VAL A 247 -9.86 -22.96 -2.59
C VAL A 247 -10.37 -21.78 -3.42
N THR A 248 -11.69 -21.65 -3.52
CA THR A 248 -12.34 -20.50 -4.16
C THR A 248 -12.72 -19.49 -3.09
N PHE A 249 -12.44 -18.22 -3.32
CA PHE A 249 -12.81 -17.13 -2.44
C PHE A 249 -13.57 -16.03 -3.19
N LEU A 250 -14.20 -15.13 -2.45
CA LEU A 250 -14.88 -13.95 -2.97
C LEU A 250 -13.91 -12.78 -3.00
N ALA A 251 -13.50 -12.35 -4.20
CA ALA A 251 -12.67 -11.19 -4.43
C ALA A 251 -13.55 -9.94 -4.60
N PHE A 252 -13.19 -8.85 -3.94
CA PHE A 252 -13.84 -7.55 -4.05
C PHE A 252 -12.83 -6.57 -4.65
N TYR A 253 -12.98 -6.27 -5.93
CA TYR A 253 -11.99 -5.48 -6.67
C TYR A 253 -11.98 -4.03 -6.20
N VAL A 254 -10.77 -3.51 -6.01
CA VAL A 254 -10.54 -2.13 -5.57
C VAL A 254 -10.77 -1.18 -6.73
N ASP A 255 -11.54 -0.13 -6.52
CA ASP A 255 -11.81 0.89 -7.54
C ASP A 255 -10.96 2.14 -7.33
N GLN A 256 -10.60 2.48 -6.09
CA GLN A 256 -9.72 3.62 -5.81
C GLN A 256 -9.00 3.47 -4.47
N VAL A 257 -7.80 4.06 -4.40
CA VAL A 257 -6.94 4.11 -3.20
C VAL A 257 -6.36 5.51 -3.03
N THR A 258 -6.28 5.95 -1.78
CA THR A 258 -5.54 7.15 -1.38
C THR A 258 -4.76 6.91 -0.10
N ALA A 259 -3.74 7.72 0.17
CA ALA A 259 -2.97 7.61 1.42
C ALA A 259 -2.64 8.99 1.99
N ALA A 260 -2.43 9.04 3.31
CA ALA A 260 -1.95 10.23 4.01
C ALA A 260 -1.09 9.84 5.21
N GLU A 261 -0.12 10.67 5.54
CA GLU A 261 0.63 10.59 6.78
C GLU A 261 0.03 11.55 7.81
N PRO A 262 -0.08 11.16 9.09
CA PRO A 262 -0.54 12.07 10.14
C PRO A 262 0.44 13.25 10.30
N GLN A 263 -0.11 14.45 10.30
CA GLN A 263 0.61 15.70 10.53
C GLN A 263 0.48 16.14 11.98
#